data_971bea9930d0d0384577252315e74aae
#
_entry.id   971bea9930d0d0384577252315e74aae
#
_cell.length_a   1.000
_cell.length_b   1.000
_cell.length_c   1.000
_cell.angle_alpha   90.00
_cell.angle_beta   90.00
_cell.angle_gamma   90.00
#
_symmetry.space_group_name_H-M   'P 1'
#
loop_
_entity.id
_entity.type
_entity.pdbx_description
1 polymer ?
#
loop_
_entity_poly.entity_id
_entity_poly.type
_entity_poly.pdbx_seq_one_letter_code
_entity_poly.pdbx_strand_id
1 'polypeptide(L)'
;MNRFLNPALIIVGIGSGLIGNYSSSTPDTSKLLPPGFAFAIWGVIYLTGLYLAYKLLRQEISLPGNGIFLISLGYFLSGLWIRFDGHAGIVAILAVLTLVANISAIKTLKNTEISRLLLNLLATFAGWITVATSLVIADAFKISTASDQKVAIYLAVSLCIACILYLSLVPVIGYIATIAWATFSLLFSKSTLGAPGFWVSAVAFALTMALLIAELAKMRSARLNA
;
A
#
# COMPACT_ATOMS: atom_id res chain seq x y z
N MET A 1 -20.21 -2.68 -19.39
CA MET A 1 -19.55 -1.65 -18.57
C MET A 1 -18.81 -0.69 -19.50
N ASN A 2 -18.93 0.62 -19.29
CA ASN A 2 -18.31 1.60 -20.19
C ASN A 2 -16.78 1.45 -20.20
N ARG A 3 -16.19 1.16 -21.40
CA ARG A 3 -14.74 0.88 -21.56
C ARG A 3 -13.83 2.02 -21.11
N PHE A 4 -14.35 3.22 -21.03
CA PHE A 4 -13.60 4.41 -20.63
C PHE A 4 -13.65 4.69 -19.12
N LEU A 5 -14.61 4.11 -18.38
CA LEU A 5 -14.80 4.42 -16.97
C LEU A 5 -13.58 4.04 -16.13
N ASN A 6 -13.09 2.81 -16.25
CA ASN A 6 -11.98 2.34 -15.42
C ASN A 6 -10.67 3.10 -15.69
N PRO A 7 -10.22 3.26 -16.97
CA PRO A 7 -9.05 4.10 -17.24
C PRO A 7 -9.21 5.54 -16.74
N ALA A 8 -10.40 6.13 -16.89
CA ALA A 8 -10.65 7.49 -16.40
C ALA A 8 -10.50 7.60 -14.89
N LEU A 9 -11.05 6.65 -14.12
CA LEU A 9 -10.91 6.61 -12.66
C LEU A 9 -9.44 6.52 -12.23
N ILE A 10 -8.64 5.70 -12.91
CA ILE A 10 -7.21 5.57 -12.64
C ILE A 10 -6.49 6.89 -12.93
N ILE A 11 -6.70 7.47 -14.11
CA ILE A 11 -6.03 8.69 -14.54
C ILE A 11 -6.39 9.87 -13.64
N VAL A 12 -7.68 10.03 -13.31
CA VAL A 12 -8.15 11.09 -12.41
C VAL A 12 -7.57 10.92 -11.01
N GLY A 13 -7.52 9.67 -10.49
CA GLY A 13 -6.92 9.38 -9.19
C GLY A 13 -5.44 9.73 -9.15
N ILE A 14 -4.67 9.31 -10.15
CA ILE A 14 -3.23 9.64 -10.27
C ILE A 14 -3.04 11.14 -10.42
N GLY A 15 -3.80 11.80 -11.31
CA GLY A 15 -3.74 13.23 -11.53
C GLY A 15 -4.04 14.03 -10.26
N SER A 16 -5.06 13.62 -9.49
CA SER A 16 -5.36 14.23 -8.20
C SER A 16 -4.21 14.07 -7.20
N GLY A 17 -3.55 12.90 -7.21
CA GLY A 17 -2.39 12.64 -6.37
C GLY A 17 -1.17 13.48 -6.71
N LEU A 18 -0.95 13.75 -8.01
CA LEU A 18 0.20 14.54 -8.48
C LEU A 18 -0.01 16.05 -8.29
N ILE A 19 -1.25 16.54 -8.43
CA ILE A 19 -1.57 17.98 -8.34
C ILE A 19 -1.76 18.40 -6.87
N GLY A 20 -2.14 17.48 -5.99
CA GLY A 20 -2.24 17.75 -4.56
C GLY A 20 -0.88 18.18 -4.04
N ASN A 21 -0.75 19.46 -3.67
CA ASN A 21 0.43 19.92 -2.98
C ASN A 21 0.64 19.05 -1.75
N TYR A 22 1.77 18.37 -1.70
CA TYR A 22 2.33 17.77 -0.49
C TYR A 22 2.80 18.89 0.47
N SER A 23 1.99 19.91 0.66
CA SER A 23 2.09 20.74 1.85
C SER A 23 1.56 19.86 2.98
N SER A 24 2.46 19.01 3.49
CA SER A 24 2.15 18.20 4.66
C SER A 24 1.78 19.14 5.79
N SER A 25 0.48 19.35 5.97
CA SER A 25 -0.08 19.90 7.21
C SER A 25 0.02 18.89 8.36
N THR A 26 0.64 17.72 8.12
CA THR A 26 1.04 16.82 9.20
C THR A 26 2.06 17.57 10.04
N PRO A 27 1.75 17.86 11.31
CA PRO A 27 2.72 18.52 12.18
C PRO A 27 4.02 17.72 12.16
N ASP A 28 5.17 18.39 12.13
CA ASP A 28 6.51 17.80 12.27
C ASP A 28 6.69 16.93 13.54
N THR A 29 5.63 16.77 14.30
CA THR A 29 5.53 16.05 15.57
C THR A 29 5.10 14.58 15.41
N SER A 30 4.71 14.13 14.21
CA SER A 30 4.32 12.72 14.02
C SER A 30 5.54 11.79 14.10
N LYS A 31 5.56 10.92 15.11
CA LYS A 31 6.62 9.93 15.30
C LYS A 31 6.61 8.81 14.27
N LEU A 32 5.51 8.64 13.56
CA LEU A 32 5.30 7.58 12.59
C LEU A 32 5.52 8.01 11.14
N LEU A 33 5.89 9.27 10.89
CA LEU A 33 6.11 9.75 9.53
C LEU A 33 7.36 9.09 8.93
N PRO A 34 7.21 8.31 7.84
CA PRO A 34 8.36 7.75 7.15
C PRO A 34 9.22 8.86 6.52
N PRO A 35 10.53 8.66 6.36
CA PRO A 35 11.39 9.61 5.66
C PRO A 35 10.95 9.78 4.20
N GLY A 36 11.25 10.94 3.61
CA GLY A 36 10.76 11.32 2.27
C GLY A 36 11.03 10.30 1.17
N PHE A 37 12.16 9.59 1.22
CA PHE A 37 12.47 8.54 0.23
C PHE A 37 11.49 7.35 0.24
N ALA A 38 10.81 7.09 1.36
CA ALA A 38 9.81 6.03 1.45
C ALA A 38 8.67 6.23 0.44
N PHE A 39 8.36 7.50 0.15
CA PHE A 39 7.29 7.88 -0.78
C PHE A 39 7.65 7.68 -2.25
N ALA A 40 8.91 7.32 -2.59
CA ALA A 40 9.29 6.94 -3.96
C ALA A 40 8.46 5.76 -4.49
N ILE A 41 7.88 4.94 -3.62
CA ILE A 41 6.98 3.83 -3.97
C ILE A 41 5.75 4.32 -4.77
N TRP A 42 5.29 5.57 -4.56
CA TRP A 42 4.21 6.15 -5.35
C TRP A 42 4.56 6.25 -6.83
N GLY A 43 5.84 6.44 -7.18
CA GLY A 43 6.29 6.39 -8.57
C GLY A 43 5.99 5.04 -9.21
N VAL A 44 6.28 3.93 -8.52
CA VAL A 44 5.97 2.57 -8.99
C VAL A 44 4.45 2.38 -9.11
N ILE A 45 3.70 2.82 -8.11
CA ILE A 45 2.23 2.70 -8.08
C ILE A 45 1.61 3.46 -9.25
N TYR A 46 2.01 4.72 -9.47
CA TYR A 46 1.45 5.55 -10.55
C TYR A 46 1.82 5.03 -11.93
N LEU A 47 3.07 4.61 -12.14
CA LEU A 47 3.49 4.00 -13.41
C LEU A 47 2.71 2.71 -13.68
N THR A 48 2.45 1.90 -12.66
CA THR A 48 1.61 0.70 -12.78
C THR A 48 0.18 1.05 -13.17
N GLY A 49 -0.40 2.07 -12.53
CA GLY A 49 -1.75 2.54 -12.85
C GLY A 49 -1.85 3.07 -14.29
N LEU A 50 -0.89 3.88 -14.74
CA LEU A 50 -0.84 4.38 -16.11
C LEU A 50 -0.68 3.24 -17.14
N TYR A 51 0.18 2.26 -16.83
CA TYR A 51 0.34 1.07 -17.67
C TYR A 51 -0.97 0.27 -17.75
N LEU A 52 -1.65 0.06 -16.62
CA LEU A 52 -2.95 -0.60 -16.60
C LEU A 52 -4.00 0.17 -17.40
N ALA A 53 -4.10 1.48 -17.20
CA ALA A 53 -5.03 2.34 -17.94
C ALA A 53 -4.77 2.27 -19.46
N TYR A 54 -3.51 2.34 -19.88
CA TYR A 54 -3.10 2.17 -21.27
C TYR A 54 -3.56 0.82 -21.84
N LYS A 55 -3.26 -0.28 -21.16
CA LYS A 55 -3.65 -1.64 -21.59
C LYS A 55 -5.16 -1.81 -21.70
N LEU A 56 -5.92 -1.22 -20.78
CA LEU A 56 -7.39 -1.22 -20.81
C LEU A 56 -7.95 -0.42 -21.99
N LEU A 57 -7.38 0.77 -22.26
CA LEU A 57 -7.78 1.59 -23.40
C LEU A 57 -7.49 0.90 -24.75
N ARG A 58 -6.36 0.20 -24.85
CA ARG A 58 -5.96 -0.56 -26.04
C ARG A 58 -6.67 -1.91 -26.16
N GLN A 59 -7.47 -2.31 -25.16
CA GLN A 59 -8.14 -3.62 -25.09
C GLN A 59 -7.15 -4.81 -25.17
N GLU A 60 -5.91 -4.60 -24.74
CA GLU A 60 -4.84 -5.60 -24.79
C GLU A 60 -4.89 -6.57 -23.60
N ILE A 61 -5.75 -6.29 -22.60
CA ILE A 61 -6.00 -7.20 -21.47
C ILE A 61 -7.51 -7.38 -21.26
N SER A 62 -7.89 -8.63 -21.02
CA SER A 62 -9.23 -8.99 -20.60
C SER A 62 -9.17 -9.48 -19.15
N LEU A 63 -9.72 -8.73 -18.24
CA LEU A 63 -9.75 -9.03 -16.82
C LEU A 63 -11.20 -9.00 -16.32
N PRO A 64 -11.52 -9.71 -15.22
CA PRO A 64 -12.85 -9.63 -14.62
C PRO A 64 -13.25 -8.19 -14.30
N GLY A 65 -14.43 -7.79 -14.77
CA GLY A 65 -14.91 -6.40 -14.64
C GLY A 65 -14.91 -5.90 -13.19
N ASN A 66 -15.25 -6.77 -12.24
CA ASN A 66 -15.22 -6.41 -10.82
C ASN A 66 -13.80 -6.15 -10.31
N GLY A 67 -12.81 -6.96 -10.73
CA GLY A 67 -11.42 -6.75 -10.32
C GLY A 67 -10.84 -5.44 -10.88
N ILE A 68 -11.12 -5.14 -12.16
CA ILE A 68 -10.70 -3.89 -12.78
C ILE A 68 -11.38 -2.70 -12.12
N PHE A 69 -12.67 -2.78 -11.87
CA PHE A 69 -13.41 -1.69 -11.22
C PHE A 69 -12.86 -1.40 -9.82
N LEU A 70 -12.62 -2.43 -9.02
CA LEU A 70 -12.12 -2.26 -7.64
C LEU A 70 -10.73 -1.64 -7.61
N ILE A 71 -9.80 -2.05 -8.51
CA ILE A 71 -8.47 -1.42 -8.55
C ILE A 71 -8.56 0.03 -9.04
N SER A 72 -9.41 0.30 -10.02
CA SER A 72 -9.63 1.66 -10.53
C SER A 72 -10.24 2.57 -9.47
N LEU A 73 -11.19 2.05 -8.70
CA LEU A 73 -11.77 2.72 -7.54
C LEU A 73 -10.69 2.99 -6.48
N GLY A 74 -9.78 2.04 -6.24
CA GLY A 74 -8.64 2.23 -5.33
C GLY A 74 -7.76 3.41 -5.73
N TYR A 75 -7.40 3.54 -7.02
CA TYR A 75 -6.66 4.70 -7.53
C TYR A 75 -7.44 6.00 -7.34
N PHE A 76 -8.72 6.01 -7.67
CA PHE A 76 -9.56 7.18 -7.52
C PHE A 76 -9.67 7.63 -6.06
N LEU A 77 -9.98 6.72 -5.15
CA LEU A 77 -10.09 7.02 -3.72
C LEU A 77 -8.76 7.50 -3.12
N SER A 78 -7.63 6.90 -3.53
CA SER A 78 -6.32 7.37 -3.07
C SER A 78 -6.00 8.80 -3.51
N GLY A 79 -6.44 9.20 -4.69
CA GLY A 79 -6.33 10.59 -5.17
C GLY A 79 -7.20 11.57 -4.39
N LEU A 80 -8.33 11.12 -3.84
CA LEU A 80 -9.21 11.96 -3.01
C LEU A 80 -8.61 12.31 -1.65
N TRP A 81 -7.74 11.47 -1.07
CA TRP A 81 -7.17 11.75 0.27
C TRP A 81 -6.57 13.15 0.36
N ILE A 82 -5.84 13.54 -0.68
CA ILE A 82 -5.11 14.80 -0.72
C ILE A 82 -6.06 16.01 -0.70
N ARG A 83 -7.30 15.83 -1.19
CA ARG A 83 -8.33 16.89 -1.17
C ARG A 83 -8.93 17.12 0.21
N PHE A 84 -8.80 16.14 1.09
CA PHE A 84 -9.31 16.19 2.46
C PHE A 84 -8.20 16.30 3.50
N ASP A 85 -6.99 16.76 3.07
CA ASP A 85 -5.91 17.05 3.99
C ASP A 85 -6.40 18.02 5.08
N GLY A 86 -6.01 17.77 6.33
CA GLY A 86 -6.55 18.47 7.51
C GLY A 86 -7.82 17.84 8.12
N HIS A 87 -8.47 16.86 7.46
CA HIS A 87 -9.65 16.17 7.98
C HIS A 87 -9.31 14.69 8.27
N ALA A 88 -8.47 14.44 9.27
CA ALA A 88 -7.90 13.12 9.57
C ALA A 88 -8.94 11.97 9.60
N GLY A 89 -10.14 12.20 10.13
CA GLY A 89 -11.22 11.21 10.15
C GLY A 89 -11.73 10.84 8.75
N ILE A 90 -11.89 11.82 7.85
CA ILE A 90 -12.32 11.59 6.46
C ILE A 90 -11.22 10.84 5.71
N VAL A 91 -9.97 11.26 5.87
CA VAL A 91 -8.81 10.62 5.24
C VAL A 91 -8.68 9.18 5.71
N ALA A 92 -8.90 8.89 7.00
CA ALA A 92 -8.90 7.53 7.54
C ALA A 92 -9.99 6.64 6.90
N ILE A 93 -11.21 7.16 6.73
CA ILE A 93 -12.29 6.44 6.05
C ILE A 93 -11.91 6.14 4.59
N LEU A 94 -11.44 7.14 3.85
CA LEU A 94 -11.00 6.98 2.47
C LEU A 94 -9.86 5.97 2.34
N ALA A 95 -8.91 5.97 3.29
CA ALA A 95 -7.81 5.03 3.34
C ALA A 95 -8.30 3.58 3.53
N VAL A 96 -9.22 3.36 4.47
CA VAL A 96 -9.83 2.04 4.68
C VAL A 96 -10.59 1.57 3.46
N LEU A 97 -11.40 2.43 2.83
CA LEU A 97 -12.13 2.09 1.61
C LEU A 97 -11.18 1.75 0.46
N THR A 98 -10.08 2.51 0.31
CA THR A 98 -9.02 2.22 -0.68
C THR A 98 -8.37 0.87 -0.41
N LEU A 99 -8.06 0.57 0.85
CA LEU A 99 -7.47 -0.71 1.25
C LEU A 99 -8.40 -1.88 0.91
N VAL A 100 -9.67 -1.79 1.29
CA VAL A 100 -10.68 -2.82 1.00
C VAL A 100 -10.82 -3.03 -0.51
N ALA A 101 -10.89 -1.96 -1.29
CA ALA A 101 -10.98 -2.03 -2.75
C ALA A 101 -9.77 -2.76 -3.35
N ASN A 102 -8.54 -2.39 -2.94
CA ASN A 102 -7.32 -3.00 -3.46
C ASN A 102 -7.18 -4.48 -3.07
N ILE A 103 -7.43 -4.84 -1.81
CA ILE A 103 -7.38 -6.25 -1.36
C ILE A 103 -8.40 -7.09 -2.12
N SER A 104 -9.63 -6.60 -2.26
CA SER A 104 -10.69 -7.28 -3.00
C SER A 104 -10.36 -7.44 -4.48
N ALA A 105 -9.74 -6.41 -5.09
CA ALA A 105 -9.24 -6.48 -6.46
C ALA A 105 -8.19 -7.59 -6.61
N ILE A 106 -7.17 -7.63 -5.77
CA ILE A 106 -6.12 -8.65 -5.81
C ILE A 106 -6.70 -10.06 -5.63
N LYS A 107 -7.62 -10.24 -4.67
CA LYS A 107 -8.31 -11.54 -4.49
C LYS A 107 -9.03 -12.00 -5.74
N THR A 108 -9.69 -11.09 -6.45
CA THR A 108 -10.40 -11.40 -7.70
C THR A 108 -9.41 -11.70 -8.83
N LEU A 109 -8.34 -10.90 -8.95
CA LEU A 109 -7.40 -10.99 -10.07
C LEU A 109 -6.40 -12.14 -9.94
N LYS A 110 -6.01 -12.56 -8.73
CA LYS A 110 -5.01 -13.62 -8.54
C LYS A 110 -5.41 -14.99 -9.13
N ASN A 111 -6.70 -15.22 -9.32
CA ASN A 111 -7.25 -16.47 -9.87
C ASN A 111 -7.54 -16.36 -11.37
N THR A 112 -7.02 -15.37 -12.04
CA THR A 112 -7.22 -15.09 -13.46
C THR A 112 -5.91 -15.21 -14.24
N GLU A 113 -5.97 -15.15 -15.56
CA GLU A 113 -4.79 -15.20 -16.45
C GLU A 113 -3.97 -13.89 -16.47
N ILE A 114 -4.09 -13.07 -15.42
CA ILE A 114 -3.25 -11.88 -15.28
C ILE A 114 -1.76 -12.25 -15.18
N SER A 115 -0.90 -11.51 -15.87
CA SER A 115 0.53 -11.77 -15.74
C SER A 115 0.99 -11.61 -14.28
N ARG A 116 1.87 -12.51 -13.81
CA ARG A 116 2.42 -12.47 -12.45
C ARG A 116 3.10 -11.12 -12.15
N LEU A 117 3.74 -10.53 -13.15
CA LEU A 117 4.37 -9.22 -13.00
C LEU A 117 3.33 -8.15 -12.69
N LEU A 118 2.26 -8.06 -13.48
CA LEU A 118 1.20 -7.07 -13.26
C LEU A 118 0.50 -7.29 -11.93
N LEU A 119 0.22 -8.53 -11.57
CA LEU A 119 -0.37 -8.85 -10.26
C LEU A 119 0.52 -8.38 -9.11
N ASN A 120 1.85 -8.61 -9.19
CA ASN A 120 2.80 -8.13 -8.18
C ASN A 120 2.85 -6.62 -8.09
N LEU A 121 2.86 -5.92 -9.23
CA LEU A 121 2.83 -4.46 -9.27
C LEU A 121 1.54 -3.88 -8.67
N LEU A 122 0.39 -4.49 -8.93
CA LEU A 122 -0.88 -4.09 -8.30
C LEU A 122 -0.90 -4.42 -6.79
N ALA A 123 -0.31 -5.54 -6.40
CA ALA A 123 -0.18 -5.90 -4.98
C ALA A 123 0.78 -4.96 -4.21
N THR A 124 1.75 -4.34 -4.88
CA THR A 124 2.56 -3.24 -4.31
C THR A 124 1.68 -2.08 -3.86
N PHE A 125 0.68 -1.71 -4.65
CA PHE A 125 -0.28 -0.69 -4.25
C PHE A 125 -1.06 -1.11 -2.99
N ALA A 126 -1.60 -2.32 -2.95
CA ALA A 126 -2.32 -2.83 -1.78
C ALA A 126 -1.44 -2.84 -0.51
N GLY A 127 -0.17 -3.27 -0.63
CA GLY A 127 0.79 -3.25 0.47
C GLY A 127 1.07 -1.84 0.99
N TRP A 128 1.29 -0.88 0.09
CA TRP A 128 1.52 0.52 0.47
C TRP A 128 0.29 1.13 1.15
N ILE A 129 -0.91 0.88 0.62
CA ILE A 129 -2.15 1.36 1.23
C ILE A 129 -2.39 0.75 2.61
N THR A 130 -1.97 -0.49 2.86
CA THR A 130 -2.03 -1.08 4.21
C THR A 130 -1.21 -0.26 5.20
N VAL A 131 0.02 0.11 4.83
CA VAL A 131 0.88 0.97 5.66
C VAL A 131 0.28 2.36 5.81
N ALA A 132 -0.07 3.00 4.70
CA ALA A 132 -0.62 4.36 4.70
C ALA A 132 -1.92 4.44 5.54
N THR A 133 -2.79 3.44 5.45
CA THR A 133 -4.02 3.36 6.27
C THR A 133 -3.68 3.30 7.76
N SER A 134 -2.67 2.51 8.14
CA SER A 134 -2.18 2.47 9.53
C SER A 134 -1.72 3.85 10.00
N LEU A 135 -0.90 4.55 9.21
CA LEU A 135 -0.38 5.86 9.57
C LEU A 135 -1.50 6.88 9.75
N VAL A 136 -2.45 6.92 8.82
CA VAL A 136 -3.60 7.84 8.86
C VAL A 136 -4.52 7.55 10.05
N ILE A 137 -4.75 6.28 10.38
CA ILE A 137 -5.50 5.90 11.59
C ILE A 137 -4.76 6.36 12.84
N ALA A 138 -3.43 6.17 12.91
CA ALA A 138 -2.64 6.64 14.03
C ALA A 138 -2.74 8.15 14.25
N ASP A 139 -2.77 8.93 13.16
CA ASP A 139 -2.94 10.38 13.23
C ASP A 139 -4.35 10.76 13.66
N ALA A 140 -5.38 10.12 13.11
CA ALA A 140 -6.78 10.37 13.46
C ALA A 140 -7.06 10.13 14.96
N PHE A 141 -6.40 9.15 15.57
CA PHE A 141 -6.52 8.83 16.99
C PHE A 141 -5.39 9.43 17.85
N LYS A 142 -4.55 10.32 17.30
CA LYS A 142 -3.43 10.98 17.98
C LYS A 142 -2.41 10.00 18.59
N ILE A 143 -2.32 8.79 18.03
CA ILE A 143 -1.34 7.79 18.45
C ILE A 143 0.06 8.20 18.00
N SER A 144 0.18 8.83 16.84
CA SER A 144 1.44 9.29 16.27
C SER A 144 2.21 10.29 17.15
N THR A 145 1.52 10.98 18.05
CA THR A 145 2.10 11.93 19.01
C THR A 145 2.14 11.41 20.46
N ALA A 146 1.73 10.14 20.66
CA ALA A 146 1.68 9.53 22.00
C ALA A 146 3.08 9.14 22.52
N SER A 147 3.13 8.51 23.69
CA SER A 147 4.37 7.97 24.26
C SER A 147 4.99 6.91 23.35
N ASP A 148 6.31 6.78 23.37
CA ASP A 148 7.05 5.83 22.52
C ASP A 148 6.57 4.39 22.68
N GLN A 149 6.15 4.00 23.91
CA GLN A 149 5.59 2.68 24.16
C GLN A 149 4.25 2.48 23.44
N LYS A 150 3.35 3.47 23.45
CA LYS A 150 2.06 3.38 22.74
C LYS A 150 2.27 3.30 21.23
N VAL A 151 3.21 4.09 20.70
CA VAL A 151 3.62 4.06 19.29
C VAL A 151 4.16 2.68 18.93
N ALA A 152 5.05 2.10 19.74
CA ALA A 152 5.61 0.78 19.53
C ALA A 152 4.54 -0.34 19.53
N ILE A 153 3.61 -0.31 20.48
CA ILE A 153 2.49 -1.27 20.52
C ILE A 153 1.62 -1.14 19.28
N TYR A 154 1.31 0.09 18.87
CA TYR A 154 0.52 0.33 17.67
C TYR A 154 1.21 -0.22 16.41
N LEU A 155 2.50 0.02 16.25
CA LEU A 155 3.29 -0.51 15.13
C LEU A 155 3.27 -2.04 15.12
N ALA A 156 3.45 -2.69 16.28
CA ALA A 156 3.41 -4.14 16.38
C ALA A 156 2.05 -4.70 15.96
N VAL A 157 0.95 -4.12 16.45
CA VAL A 157 -0.42 -4.51 16.06
C VAL A 157 -0.65 -4.30 14.56
N SER A 158 -0.23 -3.16 14.01
CA SER A 158 -0.36 -2.86 12.58
C SER A 158 0.41 -3.86 11.71
N LEU A 159 1.60 -4.27 12.15
CA LEU A 159 2.38 -5.30 11.46
C LEU A 159 1.68 -6.67 11.52
N CYS A 160 1.15 -7.06 12.67
CA CYS A 160 0.39 -8.31 12.80
C CYS A 160 -0.80 -8.33 11.83
N ILE A 161 -1.54 -7.22 11.73
CA ILE A 161 -2.64 -7.07 10.78
C ILE A 161 -2.13 -7.20 9.34
N ALA A 162 -1.03 -6.53 8.98
CA ALA A 162 -0.44 -6.62 7.64
C ALA A 162 -0.01 -8.05 7.29
N CYS A 163 0.60 -8.79 8.25
CA CYS A 163 0.96 -10.19 8.07
C CYS A 163 -0.28 -11.10 7.91
N ILE A 164 -1.33 -10.88 8.70
CA ILE A 164 -2.59 -11.62 8.57
C ILE A 164 -3.21 -11.37 7.19
N LEU A 165 -3.26 -10.11 6.74
CA LEU A 165 -3.75 -9.76 5.40
C LEU A 165 -2.93 -10.46 4.30
N TYR A 166 -1.60 -10.46 4.43
CA TYR A 166 -0.72 -11.18 3.51
C TYR A 166 -1.04 -12.66 3.46
N LEU A 167 -0.98 -13.35 4.60
CA LEU A 167 -1.12 -14.80 4.67
C LEU A 167 -2.51 -15.29 4.26
N SER A 168 -3.56 -14.54 4.63
CA SER A 168 -4.95 -14.98 4.46
C SER A 168 -5.60 -14.50 3.16
N LEU A 169 -5.25 -13.29 2.71
CA LEU A 169 -5.98 -12.64 1.62
C LEU A 169 -5.13 -12.37 0.39
N VAL A 170 -3.88 -11.94 0.56
CA VAL A 170 -3.05 -11.43 -0.53
C VAL A 170 -1.64 -12.04 -0.48
N PRO A 171 -1.47 -13.37 -0.61
CA PRO A 171 -0.15 -14.01 -0.60
C PRO A 171 0.58 -13.73 -1.93
N VAL A 172 0.90 -12.47 -2.19
CA VAL A 172 1.54 -11.98 -3.42
C VAL A 172 2.80 -11.21 -3.04
N ILE A 173 3.91 -11.51 -3.72
CA ILE A 173 5.23 -10.96 -3.39
C ILE A 173 5.25 -9.43 -3.35
N GLY A 174 4.60 -8.78 -4.30
CA GLY A 174 4.53 -7.31 -4.35
C GLY A 174 3.98 -6.70 -3.06
N TYR A 175 3.00 -7.35 -2.43
CA TYR A 175 2.45 -6.89 -1.16
C TYR A 175 3.49 -6.95 -0.02
N ILE A 176 4.10 -8.13 0.21
CA ILE A 176 5.06 -8.28 1.32
C ILE A 176 6.35 -7.49 1.09
N ALA A 177 6.80 -7.36 -0.17
CA ALA A 177 7.94 -6.53 -0.52
C ALA A 177 7.71 -5.06 -0.16
N THR A 178 6.48 -4.56 -0.32
CA THR A 178 6.13 -3.20 0.04
C THR A 178 6.05 -2.99 1.55
N ILE A 179 5.55 -3.98 2.31
CA ILE A 179 5.60 -3.93 3.78
C ILE A 179 7.06 -3.92 4.25
N ALA A 180 7.93 -4.74 3.64
CA ALA A 180 9.37 -4.74 3.94
C ALA A 180 10.02 -3.38 3.64
N TRP A 181 9.69 -2.76 2.49
CA TRP A 181 10.15 -1.40 2.15
C TRP A 181 9.72 -0.36 3.18
N ALA A 182 8.46 -0.39 3.60
CA ALA A 182 7.92 0.55 4.58
C ALA A 182 8.59 0.37 5.96
N THR A 183 8.71 -0.88 6.43
CA THR A 183 9.38 -1.17 7.72
C THR A 183 10.87 -0.84 7.69
N PHE A 184 11.54 -1.08 6.57
CA PHE A 184 12.92 -0.62 6.33
C PHE A 184 13.02 0.91 6.45
N SER A 185 12.12 1.64 5.80
CA SER A 185 12.16 3.10 5.83
C SER A 185 12.00 3.66 7.25
N LEU A 186 11.19 3.02 8.10
CA LEU A 186 11.01 3.43 9.49
C LEU A 186 12.29 3.30 10.34
N LEU A 187 13.24 2.47 9.96
CA LEU A 187 14.54 2.39 10.65
C LEU A 187 15.33 3.72 10.58
N PHE A 188 15.07 4.53 9.57
CA PHE A 188 15.68 5.85 9.41
C PHE A 188 14.93 6.95 10.16
N SER A 189 13.79 6.63 10.78
CA SER A 189 13.01 7.54 11.63
C SER A 189 13.34 7.37 13.12
N LYS A 190 14.51 6.83 13.46
CA LYS A 190 14.91 6.49 14.84
C LYS A 190 14.75 7.64 15.83
N SER A 191 15.07 8.87 15.40
CA SER A 191 14.99 10.06 16.26
C SER A 191 13.56 10.42 16.64
N THR A 192 12.57 10.05 15.82
CA THR A 192 11.15 10.33 16.04
C THR A 192 10.42 9.17 16.70
N LEU A 193 10.79 7.92 16.35
CA LEU A 193 10.14 6.71 16.86
C LEU A 193 10.48 6.37 18.32
N GLY A 194 11.64 6.85 18.82
CA GLY A 194 12.21 6.37 20.07
C GLY A 194 12.73 4.93 19.99
N ALA A 195 13.40 4.47 21.06
CA ALA A 195 14.01 3.14 21.07
C ALA A 195 13.00 1.99 20.93
N PRO A 196 11.84 1.96 21.61
CA PRO A 196 10.88 0.88 21.45
C PRO A 196 10.34 0.75 20.03
N GLY A 197 9.96 1.87 19.39
CA GLY A 197 9.45 1.89 18.02
C GLY A 197 10.50 1.46 17.00
N PHE A 198 11.77 1.85 17.20
CA PHE A 198 12.88 1.41 16.38
C PHE A 198 13.04 -0.12 16.39
N TRP A 199 13.04 -0.73 17.59
CA TRP A 199 13.20 -2.19 17.69
C TRP A 199 12.03 -2.94 17.10
N VAL A 200 10.79 -2.46 17.29
CA VAL A 200 9.63 -3.05 16.62
C VAL A 200 9.78 -2.98 15.10
N SER A 201 10.23 -1.86 14.55
CA SER A 201 10.46 -1.71 13.10
C SER A 201 11.56 -2.62 12.59
N ALA A 202 12.64 -2.81 13.36
CA ALA A 202 13.74 -3.72 13.01
C ALA A 202 13.29 -5.19 12.97
N VAL A 203 12.56 -5.63 13.99
CA VAL A 203 11.97 -6.98 14.00
C VAL A 203 10.97 -7.15 12.86
N ALA A 204 10.13 -6.15 12.62
CA ALA A 204 9.18 -6.14 11.53
C ALA A 204 9.86 -6.30 10.16
N PHE A 205 10.92 -5.54 9.93
CA PHE A 205 11.71 -5.64 8.71
C PHE A 205 12.33 -7.03 8.55
N ALA A 206 12.95 -7.58 9.61
CA ALA A 206 13.55 -8.91 9.58
C ALA A 206 12.50 -10.00 9.25
N LEU A 207 11.33 -9.95 9.88
CA LEU A 207 10.23 -10.90 9.62
C LEU A 207 9.69 -10.79 8.19
N THR A 208 9.46 -9.58 7.70
CA THR A 208 8.96 -9.38 6.34
C THR A 208 9.98 -9.79 5.29
N MET A 209 11.28 -9.57 5.53
CA MET A 209 12.36 -10.07 4.68
C MET A 209 12.44 -11.60 4.68
N ALA A 210 12.28 -12.25 5.84
CA ALA A 210 12.25 -13.71 5.93
C ALA A 210 11.06 -14.29 5.12
N LEU A 211 9.88 -13.69 5.21
CA LEU A 211 8.71 -14.09 4.41
C LEU A 211 8.97 -13.88 2.91
N LEU A 212 9.56 -12.76 2.53
CA LEU A 212 9.90 -12.46 1.12
C LEU A 212 10.90 -13.49 0.56
N ILE A 213 11.94 -13.80 1.31
CA ILE A 213 12.94 -14.82 0.92
C ILE A 213 12.30 -16.19 0.77
N ALA A 214 11.43 -16.59 1.71
CA ALA A 214 10.70 -17.85 1.64
C ALA A 214 9.82 -17.96 0.39
N GLU A 215 9.11 -16.88 0.01
CA GLU A 215 8.30 -16.88 -1.21
C GLU A 215 9.16 -16.94 -2.49
N LEU A 216 10.28 -16.24 -2.52
CA LEU A 216 11.22 -16.31 -3.64
C LEU A 216 11.83 -17.72 -3.80
N ALA A 217 12.15 -18.37 -2.68
CA ALA A 217 12.65 -19.75 -2.67
C ALA A 217 11.60 -20.75 -3.21
N LYS A 218 10.33 -20.63 -2.79
CA LYS A 218 9.23 -21.45 -3.32
C LYS A 218 9.07 -21.28 -4.84
N MET A 219 9.15 -20.04 -5.33
CA MET A 219 9.04 -19.80 -6.78
C MET A 219 10.21 -20.39 -7.56
N ARG A 220 11.44 -20.34 -7.00
CA ARG A 220 12.61 -20.94 -7.63
C ARG A 220 12.47 -22.45 -7.71
N SER A 221 12.06 -23.12 -6.63
CA SER A 221 11.89 -24.58 -6.62
C SER A 221 10.78 -25.03 -7.59
N ALA A 222 9.68 -24.30 -7.69
CA ALA A 222 8.61 -24.59 -8.63
C ALA A 222 9.08 -24.49 -10.10
N ARG A 223 10.02 -23.59 -10.43
CA ARG A 223 10.60 -23.48 -11.78
C ARG A 223 11.57 -24.58 -12.13
N LEU A 224 12.26 -25.15 -11.12
CA LEU A 224 13.23 -26.23 -11.34
C LEU A 224 12.54 -27.59 -11.52
N ASN A 225 11.29 -27.70 -11.07
CA ASN A 225 10.50 -28.93 -11.14
C ASN A 225 9.48 -28.93 -12.31
N ALA A 226 9.42 -27.87 -13.12
CA ALA A 226 8.56 -27.72 -14.30
C ALA A 226 9.38 -27.87 -15.59
#